data_c4ca1bea25a21f5f604d0d142c57ae66
#
_entry.id   c4ca1bea25a21f5f604d0d142c57ae66
#
_cell.length_a   1.000
_cell.length_b   1.000
_cell.length_c   1.000
_cell.angle_alpha   90.00
_cell.angle_beta   90.00
_cell.angle_gamma   90.00
#
_symmetry.space_group_name_H-M   'P 1'
#
loop_
_entity.id
_entity.type
_entity.pdbx_description
1 polymer ?
#
loop_
_entity_poly.entity_id
_entity_poly.type
_entity_poly.pdbx_seq_one_letter_code
_entity_poly.pdbx_strand_id
1 'polypeptide(L)'
;MKKILVTGGTGFIGAAISKYFCDKGYQITILDNNSRGKLKRITQSKKKIKFIFGDITKYEDVYKASRNQDYIFHLAAINGTKFFYEKPDKVLDVSCKGIINVIEAAKKLKIKNIFLASSSEVYHLPNKIPTDESEPIKIPDILNPRFSYAGGKILTELMGINNAKFFNKMIIFRPHNVYGNDMGNEHVIPEMIRKVKNAKKSIKMKGSGLQTRSFIYIDDFVEAFYLIFKKGKHLNIYNIGTQEKIRIIDLAKVIIKIFKKKNYN
;
A
#
# COMPACT_ATOMS: atom_id res chain seq x y z
N MET A 1 -12.51 -18.72 -15.10
CA MET A 1 -11.84 -18.21 -13.89
C MET A 1 -11.32 -16.81 -14.17
N LYS A 2 -11.62 -15.82 -13.31
CA LYS A 2 -11.22 -14.41 -13.54
C LYS A 2 -9.73 -14.23 -13.25
N LYS A 3 -9.07 -13.39 -14.07
CA LYS A 3 -7.64 -13.15 -14.05
C LYS A 3 -7.33 -11.75 -13.53
N ILE A 4 -6.38 -11.64 -12.62
CA ILE A 4 -6.04 -10.38 -11.94
C ILE A 4 -4.54 -10.12 -12.08
N LEU A 5 -4.18 -8.97 -12.62
CA LEU A 5 -2.81 -8.44 -12.53
C LEU A 5 -2.67 -7.67 -11.21
N VAL A 6 -1.65 -7.99 -10.43
CA VAL A 6 -1.24 -7.24 -9.24
C VAL A 6 0.14 -6.63 -9.50
N THR A 7 0.21 -5.32 -9.65
CA THR A 7 1.50 -4.62 -9.71
C THR A 7 2.01 -4.38 -8.29
N GLY A 8 3.31 -4.57 -8.05
CA GLY A 8 3.85 -4.54 -6.69
C GLY A 8 3.46 -5.78 -5.86
N GLY A 9 3.18 -6.90 -6.52
CA GLY A 9 2.62 -8.10 -5.90
C GLY A 9 3.58 -8.90 -5.03
N THR A 10 4.88 -8.61 -5.04
CA THR A 10 5.85 -9.20 -4.09
C THR A 10 6.12 -8.29 -2.88
N GLY A 11 5.52 -7.09 -2.86
CA GLY A 11 5.47 -6.22 -1.70
C GLY A 11 4.64 -6.80 -0.55
N PHE A 12 4.65 -6.16 0.62
CA PHE A 12 3.94 -6.65 1.81
C PHE A 12 2.44 -6.80 1.57
N ILE A 13 1.75 -5.72 1.19
CA ILE A 13 0.29 -5.73 0.93
C ILE A 13 -0.03 -6.52 -0.33
N GLY A 14 0.76 -6.31 -1.41
CA GLY A 14 0.52 -6.97 -2.69
C GLY A 14 0.59 -8.50 -2.60
N ALA A 15 1.53 -9.05 -1.83
CA ALA A 15 1.66 -10.49 -1.62
C ALA A 15 0.48 -11.06 -0.82
N ALA A 16 0.02 -10.35 0.21
CA ALA A 16 -1.13 -10.76 1.01
C ALA A 16 -2.42 -10.79 0.16
N ILE A 17 -2.70 -9.72 -0.59
CA ILE A 17 -3.82 -9.68 -1.53
C ILE A 17 -3.70 -10.82 -2.56
N SER A 18 -2.53 -11.00 -3.17
CA SER A 18 -2.32 -12.03 -4.19
C SER A 18 -2.61 -13.43 -3.68
N LYS A 19 -2.14 -13.77 -2.48
CA LYS A 19 -2.42 -15.06 -1.83
C LYS A 19 -3.92 -15.24 -1.57
N TYR A 20 -4.52 -14.27 -0.90
CA TYR A 20 -5.94 -14.34 -0.53
C TYR A 20 -6.84 -14.54 -1.76
N PHE A 21 -6.63 -13.74 -2.83
CA PHE A 21 -7.41 -13.89 -4.06
C PHE A 21 -7.11 -15.21 -4.79
N CYS A 22 -5.87 -15.70 -4.74
CA CYS A 22 -5.53 -17.02 -5.25
C CYS A 22 -6.30 -18.12 -4.51
N ASP A 23 -6.39 -18.05 -3.18
CA ASP A 23 -7.14 -19.00 -2.35
C ASP A 23 -8.67 -18.92 -2.60
N LYS A 24 -9.17 -17.71 -2.99
CA LYS A 24 -10.56 -17.51 -3.46
C LYS A 24 -10.80 -17.97 -4.91
N GLY A 25 -9.81 -18.56 -5.58
CA GLY A 25 -9.97 -19.17 -6.91
C GLY A 25 -9.70 -18.25 -8.09
N TYR A 26 -9.10 -17.05 -7.88
CA TYR A 26 -8.68 -16.18 -8.98
C TYR A 26 -7.31 -16.60 -9.53
N GLN A 27 -7.10 -16.37 -10.83
CA GLN A 27 -5.76 -16.49 -11.42
C GLN A 27 -5.00 -15.19 -11.22
N ILE A 28 -3.86 -15.28 -10.57
CA ILE A 28 -3.05 -14.10 -10.24
C ILE A 28 -1.81 -14.05 -11.12
N THR A 29 -1.60 -12.88 -11.72
CA THR A 29 -0.34 -12.49 -12.36
C THR A 29 0.25 -11.34 -11.56
N ILE A 30 1.52 -11.43 -11.20
CA ILE A 30 2.25 -10.38 -10.49
C ILE A 30 3.26 -9.75 -11.44
N LEU A 31 3.28 -8.40 -11.48
CA LEU A 31 4.35 -7.61 -12.07
C LEU A 31 5.11 -6.90 -10.95
N ASP A 32 6.41 -7.20 -10.81
CA ASP A 32 7.25 -6.59 -9.77
C ASP A 32 8.73 -6.66 -10.19
N ASN A 33 9.52 -5.64 -9.88
CA ASN A 33 10.97 -5.64 -10.11
C ASN A 33 11.77 -6.07 -8.87
N ASN A 34 11.09 -6.49 -7.81
CA ASN A 34 11.65 -6.89 -6.51
C ASN A 34 12.55 -5.85 -5.85
N SER A 35 12.51 -4.58 -6.24
CA SER A 35 13.31 -3.52 -5.61
C SER A 35 13.01 -3.36 -4.11
N ARG A 36 11.79 -3.66 -3.69
CA ARG A 36 11.31 -3.71 -2.30
C ARG A 36 10.55 -5.00 -1.98
N GLY A 37 10.14 -5.71 -3.00
CA GLY A 37 9.44 -6.98 -2.92
C GLY A 37 10.37 -8.14 -2.50
N LYS A 38 9.76 -9.26 -2.12
CA LYS A 38 10.45 -10.51 -1.80
C LYS A 38 9.67 -11.67 -2.38
N LEU A 39 10.24 -12.39 -3.34
CA LEU A 39 9.62 -13.56 -3.96
C LEU A 39 9.17 -14.61 -2.94
N LYS A 40 9.90 -14.77 -1.83
CA LYS A 40 9.54 -15.71 -0.77
C LYS A 40 8.15 -15.48 -0.19
N ARG A 41 7.59 -14.27 -0.28
CA ARG A 41 6.23 -13.97 0.21
C ARG A 41 5.14 -14.69 -0.58
N ILE A 42 5.41 -15.07 -1.81
CA ILE A 42 4.44 -15.72 -2.71
C ILE A 42 4.77 -17.21 -2.97
N THR A 43 5.83 -17.75 -2.37
CA THR A 43 6.31 -19.11 -2.67
C THR A 43 5.31 -20.21 -2.38
N GLN A 44 4.50 -20.09 -1.33
CA GLN A 44 3.50 -21.10 -0.97
C GLN A 44 2.37 -21.23 -2.00
N SER A 45 2.16 -20.20 -2.81
CA SER A 45 1.12 -20.13 -3.86
C SER A 45 1.70 -20.23 -5.28
N LYS A 46 2.97 -20.63 -5.44
CA LYS A 46 3.68 -20.64 -6.73
C LYS A 46 2.93 -21.32 -7.88
N LYS A 47 2.23 -22.42 -7.61
CA LYS A 47 1.50 -23.18 -8.66
C LYS A 47 0.34 -22.38 -9.27
N LYS A 48 -0.18 -21.38 -8.56
CA LYS A 48 -1.37 -20.61 -8.97
C LYS A 48 -1.06 -19.16 -9.29
N ILE A 49 0.14 -18.63 -8.94
CA ILE A 49 0.56 -17.25 -9.15
C ILE A 49 1.62 -17.22 -10.25
N LYS A 50 1.32 -16.47 -11.32
CA LYS A 50 2.31 -16.19 -12.37
C LYS A 50 3.12 -14.95 -11.96
N PHE A 51 4.42 -15.06 -11.88
CA PHE A 51 5.33 -13.95 -11.65
C PHE A 51 5.97 -13.47 -12.97
N ILE A 52 5.95 -12.16 -13.19
CA ILE A 52 6.62 -11.48 -14.27
C ILE A 52 7.58 -10.47 -13.63
N PHE A 53 8.88 -10.66 -13.86
CA PHE A 53 9.86 -9.66 -13.50
C PHE A 53 9.77 -8.50 -14.49
N GLY A 54 9.56 -7.27 -14.00
CA GLY A 54 9.46 -6.08 -14.84
C GLY A 54 9.25 -4.81 -14.02
N ASP A 55 9.45 -3.68 -14.66
CA ASP A 55 9.38 -2.36 -14.04
C ASP A 55 8.10 -1.62 -14.46
N ILE A 56 7.36 -1.12 -13.46
CA ILE A 56 6.13 -0.37 -13.67
C ILE A 56 6.35 0.94 -14.45
N THR A 57 7.58 1.47 -14.45
CA THR A 57 7.94 2.66 -15.19
C THR A 57 8.16 2.42 -16.69
N LYS A 58 8.19 1.14 -17.10
CA LYS A 58 8.34 0.72 -18.50
C LYS A 58 6.99 0.27 -19.06
N TYR A 59 6.47 0.98 -20.03
CA TYR A 59 5.16 0.68 -20.62
C TYR A 59 5.08 -0.77 -21.16
N GLU A 60 6.11 -1.24 -21.84
CA GLU A 60 6.13 -2.59 -22.43
C GLU A 60 6.00 -3.69 -21.36
N ASP A 61 6.63 -3.52 -20.20
CA ASP A 61 6.52 -4.50 -19.11
C ASP A 61 5.08 -4.54 -18.57
N VAL A 62 4.48 -3.35 -18.38
CA VAL A 62 3.08 -3.21 -17.92
C VAL A 62 2.12 -3.79 -18.98
N TYR A 63 2.32 -3.45 -20.25
CA TYR A 63 1.47 -3.92 -21.33
C TYR A 63 1.51 -5.45 -21.45
N LYS A 64 2.71 -6.06 -21.45
CA LYS A 64 2.89 -7.51 -21.48
C LYS A 64 2.23 -8.22 -20.31
N ALA A 65 2.39 -7.68 -19.09
CA ALA A 65 1.79 -8.23 -17.88
C ALA A 65 0.26 -8.10 -17.86
N SER A 66 -0.27 -7.04 -18.46
CA SER A 66 -1.71 -6.76 -18.52
C SER A 66 -2.46 -7.60 -19.57
N ARG A 67 -1.77 -8.28 -20.49
CA ARG A 67 -2.45 -9.09 -21.53
C ARG A 67 -3.32 -10.19 -20.91
N ASN A 68 -4.54 -10.30 -21.41
CA ASN A 68 -5.52 -11.31 -21.01
C ASN A 68 -5.91 -11.23 -19.49
N GLN A 69 -5.87 -10.05 -18.89
CA GLN A 69 -6.34 -9.84 -17.53
C GLN A 69 -7.77 -9.24 -17.52
N ASP A 70 -8.59 -9.65 -16.55
CA ASP A 70 -9.93 -9.07 -16.32
C ASP A 70 -9.87 -7.86 -15.38
N TYR A 71 -8.88 -7.84 -14.47
CA TYR A 71 -8.70 -6.81 -13.43
C TYR A 71 -7.24 -6.40 -13.32
N ILE A 72 -7.03 -5.14 -12.94
CA ILE A 72 -5.71 -4.65 -12.50
C ILE A 72 -5.84 -4.12 -11.07
N PHE A 73 -4.99 -4.63 -10.17
CA PHE A 73 -4.77 -4.07 -8.84
C PHE A 73 -3.42 -3.35 -8.87
N HIS A 74 -3.45 -2.02 -8.88
CA HIS A 74 -2.23 -1.22 -8.95
C HIS A 74 -1.76 -0.83 -7.56
N LEU A 75 -0.76 -1.56 -7.04
CA LEU A 75 -0.16 -1.33 -5.73
C LEU A 75 1.33 -0.92 -5.81
N ALA A 76 1.96 -1.05 -6.96
CA ALA A 76 3.37 -0.71 -7.13
C ALA A 76 3.63 0.75 -6.77
N ALA A 77 4.50 0.98 -5.78
CA ALA A 77 4.96 2.29 -5.34
C ALA A 77 6.21 2.12 -4.47
N ILE A 78 7.00 3.17 -4.36
CA ILE A 78 8.08 3.23 -3.38
C ILE A 78 7.54 3.90 -2.11
N ASN A 79 7.40 3.12 -1.03
CA ASN A 79 6.96 3.60 0.29
C ASN A 79 8.09 3.45 1.31
N GLY A 80 8.16 4.34 2.27
CA GLY A 80 9.11 4.34 3.39
C GLY A 80 9.78 5.70 3.55
N THR A 81 9.72 6.23 4.77
CA THR A 81 10.18 7.60 5.10
C THR A 81 11.61 7.88 4.63
N LYS A 82 12.50 6.89 4.71
CA LYS A 82 13.88 7.01 4.23
C LYS A 82 13.93 7.39 2.75
N PHE A 83 13.16 6.71 1.91
CA PHE A 83 13.15 6.96 0.46
C PHE A 83 12.55 8.32 0.10
N PHE A 84 11.60 8.81 0.89
CA PHE A 84 10.99 10.13 0.65
C PHE A 84 12.03 11.25 0.76
N TYR A 85 13.04 11.10 1.63
CA TYR A 85 14.11 12.10 1.79
C TYR A 85 15.34 11.82 0.92
N GLU A 86 15.73 10.57 0.75
CA GLU A 86 16.96 10.22 0.04
C GLU A 86 16.79 10.15 -1.49
N LYS A 87 15.59 9.79 -1.97
CA LYS A 87 15.30 9.57 -3.40
C LYS A 87 13.88 10.02 -3.78
N PRO A 88 13.48 11.27 -3.47
CA PRO A 88 12.12 11.76 -3.72
C PRO A 88 11.77 11.79 -5.20
N ASP A 89 12.74 12.08 -6.06
CA ASP A 89 12.65 12.00 -7.52
C ASP A 89 12.20 10.61 -7.98
N LYS A 90 12.83 9.56 -7.47
CA LYS A 90 12.49 8.17 -7.79
C LYS A 90 11.11 7.76 -7.26
N VAL A 91 10.73 8.26 -6.09
CA VAL A 91 9.38 8.02 -5.53
C VAL A 91 8.31 8.59 -6.46
N LEU A 92 8.50 9.82 -6.94
CA LEU A 92 7.60 10.47 -7.89
C LEU A 92 7.63 9.79 -9.27
N ASP A 93 8.81 9.50 -9.80
CA ASP A 93 8.96 8.86 -11.11
C ASP A 93 8.19 7.53 -11.18
N VAL A 94 8.37 6.67 -10.19
CA VAL A 94 7.65 5.39 -10.10
C VAL A 94 6.14 5.59 -9.98
N SER A 95 5.69 6.55 -9.18
CA SER A 95 4.26 6.84 -9.01
C SER A 95 3.65 7.40 -10.29
N CYS A 96 4.30 8.39 -10.91
CA CYS A 96 3.80 9.08 -12.10
C CYS A 96 3.79 8.16 -13.34
N LYS A 97 4.95 7.60 -13.69
CA LYS A 97 5.06 6.71 -14.85
C LYS A 97 4.24 5.44 -14.65
N GLY A 98 4.23 4.91 -13.42
CA GLY A 98 3.47 3.70 -13.09
C GLY A 98 1.99 3.84 -13.37
N ILE A 99 1.35 4.88 -12.84
CA ILE A 99 -0.10 5.08 -13.07
C ILE A 99 -0.43 5.39 -14.53
N ILE A 100 0.40 6.18 -15.22
CA ILE A 100 0.22 6.47 -16.65
C ILE A 100 0.26 5.18 -17.46
N ASN A 101 1.31 4.38 -17.30
CA ASN A 101 1.51 3.12 -18.03
C ASN A 101 0.37 2.13 -17.76
N VAL A 102 -0.10 2.05 -16.51
CA VAL A 102 -1.21 1.15 -16.13
C VAL A 102 -2.51 1.56 -16.80
N ILE A 103 -2.84 2.85 -16.80
CA ILE A 103 -4.07 3.35 -17.45
C ILE A 103 -4.00 3.16 -18.96
N GLU A 104 -2.87 3.48 -19.59
CA GLU A 104 -2.69 3.32 -21.03
C GLU A 104 -2.78 1.85 -21.46
N ALA A 105 -2.09 0.94 -20.74
CA ALA A 105 -2.17 -0.49 -20.99
C ALA A 105 -3.60 -1.01 -20.81
N ALA A 106 -4.29 -0.59 -19.74
CA ALA A 106 -5.67 -0.98 -19.49
C ALA A 106 -6.62 -0.53 -20.62
N LYS A 107 -6.48 0.71 -21.09
CA LYS A 107 -7.26 1.23 -22.23
C LYS A 107 -6.97 0.44 -23.51
N LYS A 108 -5.70 0.27 -23.85
CA LYS A 108 -5.27 -0.44 -25.07
C LYS A 108 -5.77 -1.87 -25.10
N LEU A 109 -5.75 -2.56 -23.96
CA LEU A 109 -6.19 -3.95 -23.81
C LEU A 109 -7.68 -4.09 -23.43
N LYS A 110 -8.41 -2.97 -23.34
CA LYS A 110 -9.85 -2.91 -23.00
C LYS A 110 -10.17 -3.58 -21.65
N ILE A 111 -9.25 -3.49 -20.69
CA ILE A 111 -9.48 -3.97 -19.31
C ILE A 111 -10.42 -2.97 -18.62
N LYS A 112 -11.58 -3.45 -18.17
CA LYS A 112 -12.66 -2.60 -17.66
C LYS A 112 -12.71 -2.45 -16.15
N ASN A 113 -11.81 -3.13 -15.41
CA ASN A 113 -11.84 -3.13 -13.95
C ASN A 113 -10.46 -2.81 -13.38
N ILE A 114 -10.37 -1.72 -12.64
CA ILE A 114 -9.11 -1.25 -12.05
C ILE A 114 -9.30 -0.84 -10.59
N PHE A 115 -8.36 -1.22 -9.74
CA PHE A 115 -8.29 -0.87 -8.32
C PHE A 115 -6.96 -0.18 -8.04
N LEU A 116 -7.03 1.05 -7.57
CA LEU A 116 -5.88 1.92 -7.38
C LEU A 116 -5.56 2.09 -5.90
N ALA A 117 -4.38 1.67 -5.49
CA ALA A 117 -3.90 1.89 -4.14
C ALA A 117 -3.42 3.34 -3.97
N SER A 118 -4.20 4.13 -3.26
CA SER A 118 -3.78 5.40 -2.68
C SER A 118 -3.16 5.20 -1.28
N SER A 119 -3.31 6.14 -0.38
CA SER A 119 -2.83 6.07 1.00
C SER A 119 -3.53 7.10 1.88
N SER A 120 -3.63 6.85 3.18
CA SER A 120 -4.05 7.87 4.16
C SER A 120 -3.08 9.06 4.26
N GLU A 121 -1.86 8.93 3.74
CA GLU A 121 -0.88 10.04 3.67
C GLU A 121 -1.38 11.22 2.81
N VAL A 122 -2.38 11.03 1.94
CA VAL A 122 -2.96 12.11 1.14
C VAL A 122 -3.73 13.14 1.97
N TYR A 123 -4.21 12.74 3.16
CA TYR A 123 -4.89 13.66 4.08
C TYR A 123 -3.93 14.56 4.86
N HIS A 124 -2.71 14.10 5.07
CA HIS A 124 -1.69 14.73 5.93
C HIS A 124 -2.22 15.02 7.34
N LEU A 125 -2.61 16.27 7.64
CA LEU A 125 -3.29 16.68 8.87
C LEU A 125 -4.77 16.91 8.53
N PRO A 126 -5.63 15.94 8.79
CA PRO A 126 -7.06 16.09 8.53
C PRO A 126 -7.68 17.09 9.51
N ASN A 127 -8.74 17.77 9.06
CA ASN A 127 -9.50 18.70 9.93
C ASN A 127 -10.42 17.91 10.87
N LYS A 128 -10.81 16.70 10.48
CA LYS A 128 -11.75 15.86 11.23
C LYS A 128 -11.15 14.49 11.54
N ILE A 129 -11.34 14.03 12.79
CA ILE A 129 -10.95 12.69 13.25
C ILE A 129 -12.16 12.06 13.98
N PRO A 130 -12.65 10.88 13.55
CA PRO A 130 -12.18 10.05 12.44
C PRO A 130 -12.28 10.72 11.08
N THR A 131 -11.31 10.43 10.20
CA THR A 131 -11.20 11.00 8.86
C THR A 131 -12.00 10.17 7.87
N ASP A 132 -12.99 10.77 7.23
CA ASP A 132 -13.74 10.13 6.16
C ASP A 132 -13.19 10.49 4.76
N GLU A 133 -13.76 9.88 3.72
CA GLU A 133 -13.28 10.02 2.34
C GLU A 133 -13.57 11.39 1.73
N SER A 134 -14.45 12.19 2.35
CA SER A 134 -14.77 13.56 1.92
C SER A 134 -13.76 14.60 2.39
N GLU A 135 -12.87 14.23 3.33
CA GLU A 135 -11.83 15.13 3.83
C GLU A 135 -10.90 15.57 2.71
N PRO A 136 -10.61 16.88 2.58
CA PRO A 136 -9.70 17.39 1.56
C PRO A 136 -8.31 16.77 1.61
N ILE A 137 -7.81 16.37 0.43
CA ILE A 137 -6.43 15.93 0.26
C ILE A 137 -5.53 17.12 0.03
N LYS A 138 -4.31 17.12 0.58
CA LYS A 138 -3.42 18.30 0.53
C LYS A 138 -1.94 17.96 0.58
N ILE A 139 -1.13 18.83 0.00
CA ILE A 139 0.33 18.87 0.16
C ILE A 139 0.66 20.18 0.89
N PRO A 140 0.99 20.12 2.19
CA PRO A 140 1.15 21.32 3.01
C PRO A 140 2.38 22.16 2.65
N ASP A 141 3.45 21.50 2.19
CA ASP A 141 4.73 22.11 1.88
C ASP A 141 5.34 21.44 0.64
N ILE A 142 5.27 22.14 -0.49
CA ILE A 142 5.77 21.63 -1.77
C ILE A 142 7.29 21.46 -1.81
N LEU A 143 8.02 22.21 -0.96
CA LEU A 143 9.48 22.15 -0.91
C LEU A 143 9.99 20.98 -0.05
N ASN A 144 9.14 20.40 0.78
CA ASN A 144 9.53 19.28 1.64
C ASN A 144 9.45 17.96 0.87
N PRO A 145 10.57 17.27 0.62
CA PRO A 145 10.62 16.03 -0.15
C PRO A 145 9.82 14.88 0.48
N ARG A 146 9.46 14.98 1.77
CA ARG A 146 8.58 14.02 2.44
C ARG A 146 7.26 13.84 1.70
N PHE A 147 6.76 14.87 1.04
CA PHE A 147 5.47 14.83 0.36
C PHE A 147 5.52 14.24 -1.05
N SER A 148 6.69 13.80 -1.53
CA SER A 148 6.82 13.10 -2.81
C SER A 148 5.89 11.88 -2.92
N TYR A 149 5.77 11.10 -1.84
CA TYR A 149 4.88 9.94 -1.82
C TYR A 149 3.40 10.34 -1.84
N ALA A 150 3.00 11.27 -0.97
CA ALA A 150 1.62 11.75 -0.95
C ALA A 150 1.23 12.39 -2.29
N GLY A 151 2.11 13.21 -2.88
CA GLY A 151 1.92 13.80 -4.21
C GLY A 151 1.74 12.75 -5.30
N GLY A 152 2.55 11.70 -5.30
CA GLY A 152 2.41 10.58 -6.24
C GLY A 152 1.09 9.82 -6.05
N LYS A 153 0.58 9.69 -4.81
CA LYS A 153 -0.72 9.07 -4.55
C LYS A 153 -1.89 9.97 -4.94
N ILE A 154 -1.79 11.28 -4.72
CA ILE A 154 -2.77 12.26 -5.22
C ILE A 154 -2.86 12.18 -6.75
N LEU A 155 -1.71 12.14 -7.44
CA LEU A 155 -1.70 11.96 -8.89
C LEU A 155 -2.35 10.63 -9.32
N THR A 156 -2.10 9.55 -8.59
CA THR A 156 -2.75 8.24 -8.85
C THR A 156 -4.27 8.36 -8.80
N GLU A 157 -4.82 9.06 -7.81
CA GLU A 157 -6.25 9.29 -7.68
C GLU A 157 -6.79 10.15 -8.83
N LEU A 158 -6.13 11.28 -9.13
CA LEU A 158 -6.52 12.19 -10.22
C LEU A 158 -6.51 11.47 -11.57
N MET A 159 -5.48 10.68 -11.86
CA MET A 159 -5.39 9.90 -13.09
C MET A 159 -6.51 8.86 -13.18
N GLY A 160 -6.84 8.19 -12.08
CA GLY A 160 -7.96 7.24 -12.04
C GLY A 160 -9.30 7.94 -12.30
N ILE A 161 -9.60 8.98 -11.53
CA ILE A 161 -10.87 9.73 -11.60
C ILE A 161 -11.11 10.29 -13.01
N ASN A 162 -10.11 10.97 -13.58
CA ASN A 162 -10.25 11.62 -14.90
C ASN A 162 -10.28 10.62 -16.06
N ASN A 163 -9.95 9.35 -15.81
CA ASN A 163 -10.06 8.27 -16.79
C ASN A 163 -11.21 7.29 -16.48
N ALA A 164 -12.01 7.54 -15.45
CA ALA A 164 -13.03 6.61 -14.96
C ALA A 164 -14.02 6.17 -16.03
N LYS A 165 -14.37 7.03 -16.99
CA LYS A 165 -15.29 6.73 -18.11
C LYS A 165 -14.89 5.52 -18.98
N PHE A 166 -13.62 5.11 -18.95
CA PHE A 166 -13.15 3.92 -19.69
C PHE A 166 -13.38 2.62 -18.94
N PHE A 167 -13.69 2.69 -17.64
CA PHE A 167 -13.81 1.55 -16.77
C PHE A 167 -15.27 1.28 -16.38
N ASN A 168 -15.62 0.01 -16.24
CA ASN A 168 -16.89 -0.38 -15.63
C ASN A 168 -16.78 -0.35 -14.09
N LYS A 169 -15.59 -0.63 -13.57
CA LYS A 169 -15.29 -0.57 -12.14
C LYS A 169 -13.91 0.01 -11.92
N MET A 170 -13.85 1.28 -11.56
CA MET A 170 -12.65 1.96 -11.07
C MET A 170 -12.88 2.30 -9.62
N ILE A 171 -12.00 1.80 -8.75
CA ILE A 171 -12.06 2.01 -7.31
C ILE A 171 -10.71 2.49 -6.82
N ILE A 172 -10.74 3.47 -5.93
CA ILE A 172 -9.59 3.95 -5.17
C ILE A 172 -9.73 3.43 -3.74
N PHE A 173 -8.64 2.94 -3.16
CA PHE A 173 -8.60 2.59 -1.75
C PHE A 173 -7.41 3.23 -1.07
N ARG A 174 -7.61 3.71 0.16
CA ARG A 174 -6.63 4.42 0.99
C ARG A 174 -6.27 3.58 2.22
N PRO A 175 -5.21 2.75 2.16
CA PRO A 175 -4.73 1.98 3.31
C PRO A 175 -4.28 2.90 4.44
N HIS A 176 -4.61 2.53 5.70
CA HIS A 176 -4.15 3.20 6.91
C HIS A 176 -3.20 2.28 7.68
N ASN A 177 -1.92 2.61 7.80
CA ASN A 177 -0.91 1.93 8.63
C ASN A 177 -1.09 0.41 8.77
N VAL A 178 -1.12 -0.28 7.63
CA VAL A 178 -1.25 -1.75 7.60
C VAL A 178 -0.02 -2.38 8.24
N TYR A 179 -0.20 -3.33 9.17
CA TYR A 179 0.89 -4.05 9.82
C TYR A 179 0.65 -5.56 9.81
N GLY A 180 1.71 -6.32 10.06
CA GLY A 180 1.62 -7.78 10.12
C GLY A 180 2.96 -8.47 9.87
N ASN A 181 2.91 -9.79 9.72
CA ASN A 181 4.08 -10.60 9.41
C ASN A 181 4.69 -10.20 8.07
N ASP A 182 6.01 -10.27 7.95
CA ASP A 182 6.77 -9.90 6.76
C ASP A 182 6.71 -8.42 6.34
N MET A 183 6.17 -7.55 7.21
CA MET A 183 6.22 -6.11 7.06
C MET A 183 7.68 -5.62 6.95
N GLY A 184 7.92 -4.53 6.20
CA GLY A 184 9.25 -3.92 6.07
C GLY A 184 9.75 -3.33 7.38
N ASN A 185 11.06 -3.45 7.65
CA ASN A 185 11.69 -3.00 8.90
C ASN A 185 11.71 -1.48 9.13
N GLU A 186 11.28 -0.70 8.15
CA GLU A 186 11.33 0.78 8.15
C GLU A 186 10.04 1.42 8.67
N HIS A 187 9.11 0.61 9.17
CA HIS A 187 7.85 1.07 9.75
C HIS A 187 7.90 1.04 11.28
N VAL A 188 7.03 1.84 11.92
CA VAL A 188 7.08 2.07 13.37
C VAL A 188 7.00 0.80 14.21
N ILE A 189 6.12 -0.16 13.87
CA ILE A 189 5.97 -1.41 14.63
C ILE A 189 7.22 -2.29 14.56
N PRO A 190 7.74 -2.67 13.37
CA PRO A 190 8.98 -3.45 13.29
C PRO A 190 10.20 -2.72 13.87
N GLU A 191 10.30 -1.41 13.67
CA GLU A 191 11.37 -0.62 14.27
C GLU A 191 11.31 -0.68 15.80
N MET A 192 10.12 -0.53 16.38
CA MET A 192 9.92 -0.59 17.82
C MET A 192 10.21 -1.99 18.38
N ILE A 193 9.73 -3.04 17.71
CA ILE A 193 10.06 -4.43 18.07
C ILE A 193 11.58 -4.63 18.11
N ARG A 194 12.29 -4.18 17.07
CA ARG A 194 13.75 -4.28 17.03
C ARG A 194 14.43 -3.52 18.16
N LYS A 195 13.97 -2.28 18.44
CA LYS A 195 14.48 -1.47 19.55
C LYS A 195 14.26 -2.18 20.90
N VAL A 196 13.05 -2.67 21.16
CA VAL A 196 12.73 -3.41 22.40
C VAL A 196 13.58 -4.68 22.53
N LYS A 197 13.69 -5.46 21.45
CA LYS A 197 14.47 -6.71 21.45
C LYS A 197 15.94 -6.47 21.79
N ASN A 198 16.53 -5.40 21.25
CA ASN A 198 17.96 -5.12 21.38
C ASN A 198 18.31 -4.23 22.60
N ALA A 199 17.32 -3.62 23.25
CA ALA A 199 17.57 -2.74 24.38
C ALA A 199 17.94 -3.51 25.65
N LYS A 200 18.90 -2.96 26.41
CA LYS A 200 19.31 -3.51 27.73
C LYS A 200 18.56 -2.84 28.89
N LYS A 201 18.38 -1.51 28.86
CA LYS A 201 17.77 -0.73 29.96
C LYS A 201 16.72 0.28 29.48
N SER A 202 16.88 0.90 28.32
CA SER A 202 15.99 1.97 27.84
C SER A 202 15.84 1.94 26.33
N ILE A 203 14.80 2.59 25.82
CA ILE A 203 14.51 2.69 24.40
C ILE A 203 14.41 4.16 24.02
N LYS A 204 15.26 4.59 23.08
CA LYS A 204 15.16 5.94 22.51
C LYS A 204 14.06 5.97 21.45
N MET A 205 13.06 6.83 21.66
CA MET A 205 12.01 7.13 20.67
C MET A 205 12.31 8.43 19.94
N LYS A 206 11.85 8.55 18.70
CA LYS A 206 11.88 9.81 17.96
C LYS A 206 10.67 10.66 18.38
N GLY A 207 10.92 11.86 18.88
CA GLY A 207 9.89 12.77 19.37
C GLY A 207 9.29 12.36 20.74
N SER A 208 8.18 12.97 21.14
CA SER A 208 7.54 12.79 22.45
C SER A 208 6.85 11.43 22.63
N GLY A 209 6.59 10.70 21.55
CA GLY A 209 5.79 9.47 21.59
C GLY A 209 4.28 9.70 21.78
N LEU A 210 3.83 10.95 21.89
CA LEU A 210 2.42 11.30 22.09
C LEU A 210 1.58 11.24 20.81
N GLN A 211 2.25 11.18 19.64
CA GLN A 211 1.56 11.05 18.36
C GLN A 211 0.72 9.77 18.34
N THR A 212 -0.53 9.91 17.90
CA THR A 212 -1.44 8.79 17.74
C THR A 212 -1.41 8.24 16.32
N ARG A 213 -1.62 6.93 16.21
CA ARG A 213 -1.82 6.23 14.93
C ARG A 213 -2.93 5.20 15.08
N SER A 214 -3.61 4.96 13.99
CA SER A 214 -4.53 3.84 13.82
C SER A 214 -3.83 2.76 13.02
N PHE A 215 -3.94 1.51 13.41
CA PHE A 215 -3.28 0.38 12.75
C PHE A 215 -4.30 -0.68 12.38
N ILE A 216 -4.19 -1.23 11.17
CA ILE A 216 -5.00 -2.37 10.72
C ILE A 216 -4.10 -3.58 10.47
N TYR A 217 -4.50 -4.75 10.97
CA TYR A 217 -3.76 -5.99 10.71
C TYR A 217 -3.95 -6.42 9.26
N ILE A 218 -2.92 -7.05 8.68
CA ILE A 218 -2.90 -7.38 7.24
C ILE A 218 -4.05 -8.27 6.81
N ASP A 219 -4.47 -9.22 7.64
CA ASP A 219 -5.56 -10.13 7.29
C ASP A 219 -6.90 -9.38 7.27
N ASP A 220 -7.18 -8.52 8.26
CA ASP A 220 -8.37 -7.66 8.30
C ASP A 220 -8.38 -6.70 7.10
N PHE A 221 -7.21 -6.15 6.75
CA PHE A 221 -7.07 -5.30 5.57
C PHE A 221 -7.44 -6.03 4.29
N VAL A 222 -6.96 -7.26 4.11
CA VAL A 222 -7.22 -8.05 2.90
C VAL A 222 -8.69 -8.46 2.81
N GLU A 223 -9.33 -8.79 3.94
CA GLU A 223 -10.76 -9.09 3.97
C GLU A 223 -11.61 -7.85 3.63
N ALA A 224 -11.27 -6.68 4.20
CA ALA A 224 -11.93 -5.43 3.85
C ALA A 224 -11.73 -5.09 2.35
N PHE A 225 -10.52 -5.27 1.82
CA PHE A 225 -10.27 -5.07 0.39
C PHE A 225 -11.08 -6.04 -0.47
N TYR A 226 -11.21 -7.30 -0.07
CA TYR A 226 -12.05 -8.27 -0.78
C TYR A 226 -13.54 -7.87 -0.76
N LEU A 227 -14.03 -7.34 0.36
CA LEU A 227 -15.38 -6.80 0.45
C LEU A 227 -15.60 -5.63 -0.52
N ILE A 228 -14.63 -4.72 -0.61
CA ILE A 228 -14.63 -3.61 -1.58
C ILE A 228 -14.61 -4.16 -3.02
N PHE A 229 -13.78 -5.16 -3.28
CA PHE A 229 -13.74 -5.81 -4.59
C PHE A 229 -15.13 -6.37 -4.99
N LYS A 230 -15.82 -7.02 -4.06
CA LYS A 230 -17.14 -7.61 -4.31
C LYS A 230 -18.24 -6.56 -4.40
N LYS A 231 -18.35 -5.65 -3.43
CA LYS A 231 -19.47 -4.74 -3.23
C LYS A 231 -19.20 -3.27 -3.57
N GLY A 232 -17.94 -2.89 -3.70
CA GLY A 232 -17.55 -1.50 -3.97
C GLY A 232 -18.15 -0.98 -5.29
N LYS A 233 -18.55 0.27 -5.27
CA LYS A 233 -19.18 0.97 -6.40
C LYS A 233 -18.12 1.61 -7.29
N HIS A 234 -18.43 1.72 -8.58
CA HIS A 234 -17.59 2.45 -9.53
C HIS A 234 -17.38 3.90 -9.10
N LEU A 235 -16.17 4.42 -9.32
CA LEU A 235 -15.76 5.79 -9.00
C LEU A 235 -15.86 6.15 -7.51
N ASN A 236 -15.80 5.16 -6.63
CA ASN A 236 -15.78 5.42 -5.20
C ASN A 236 -14.38 5.27 -4.61
N ILE A 237 -14.16 6.02 -3.53
CA ILE A 237 -12.97 5.98 -2.70
C ILE A 237 -13.33 5.27 -1.40
N TYR A 238 -12.42 4.47 -0.85
CA TYR A 238 -12.62 3.73 0.39
C TYR A 238 -11.39 3.82 1.29
N ASN A 239 -11.56 4.33 2.49
CA ASN A 239 -10.57 4.18 3.55
C ASN A 239 -10.56 2.73 4.05
N ILE A 240 -9.38 2.14 4.20
CA ILE A 240 -9.24 0.81 4.82
C ILE A 240 -8.34 0.96 6.05
N GLY A 241 -8.97 1.01 7.21
CA GLY A 241 -8.32 1.23 8.49
C GLY A 241 -9.24 0.88 9.65
N THR A 242 -8.81 1.17 10.87
CA THR A 242 -9.60 1.03 12.09
C THR A 242 -9.87 2.39 12.73
N GLN A 243 -10.87 2.47 13.59
CA GLN A 243 -11.14 3.67 14.37
C GLN A 243 -10.32 3.74 15.65
N GLU A 244 -9.72 2.63 16.06
CA GLU A 244 -8.85 2.57 17.23
C GLU A 244 -7.59 3.38 17.00
N LYS A 245 -7.24 4.23 17.94
CA LYS A 245 -6.01 5.04 17.95
C LYS A 245 -5.15 4.69 19.14
N ILE A 246 -3.86 4.53 18.92
CA ILE A 246 -2.87 4.27 19.96
C ILE A 246 -1.75 5.32 19.89
N ARG A 247 -1.32 5.83 21.04
CA ARG A 247 -0.12 6.66 21.11
C ARG A 247 1.13 5.79 20.90
N ILE A 248 2.14 6.33 20.25
CA ILE A 248 3.39 5.59 19.98
C ILE A 248 4.06 5.12 21.27
N ILE A 249 3.97 5.92 22.35
CA ILE A 249 4.47 5.52 23.66
C ILE A 249 3.71 4.31 24.25
N ASP A 250 2.40 4.25 24.06
CA ASP A 250 1.60 3.13 24.55
C ASP A 250 1.83 1.86 23.71
N LEU A 251 2.03 2.01 22.41
CA LEU A 251 2.49 0.93 21.54
C LEU A 251 3.84 0.34 22.03
N ALA A 252 4.78 1.21 22.42
CA ALA A 252 6.05 0.76 22.97
C ALA A 252 5.85 -0.03 24.27
N LYS A 253 4.99 0.44 25.18
CA LYS A 253 4.64 -0.28 26.42
C LYS A 253 4.06 -1.66 26.14
N VAL A 254 3.14 -1.77 25.18
CA VAL A 254 2.55 -3.05 24.76
C VAL A 254 3.64 -4.01 24.28
N ILE A 255 4.53 -3.54 23.40
CA ILE A 255 5.63 -4.37 22.88
C ILE A 255 6.60 -4.81 23.99
N ILE A 256 6.95 -3.91 24.92
CA ILE A 256 7.79 -4.24 26.08
C ILE A 256 7.14 -5.35 26.91
N LYS A 257 5.84 -5.22 27.18
CA LYS A 257 5.08 -6.23 27.96
C LYS A 257 5.10 -7.60 27.27
N ILE A 258 4.90 -7.64 25.93
CA ILE A 258 4.93 -8.89 25.15
C ILE A 258 6.31 -9.56 25.26
N PHE A 259 7.39 -8.80 25.19
CA PHE A 259 8.74 -9.34 25.34
C PHE A 259 9.13 -9.65 26.78
N LYS A 260 8.20 -9.47 27.75
CA LYS A 260 8.45 -9.67 29.20
C LYS A 260 9.69 -8.94 29.71
N LYS A 261 10.04 -7.83 29.10
CA LYS A 261 11.16 -7.01 29.54
C LYS A 261 10.69 -6.11 30.67
N LYS A 262 11.07 -6.44 31.91
CA LYS A 262 10.84 -5.63 33.10
C LYS A 262 11.87 -4.48 33.15
N ASN A 263 11.47 -3.32 33.68
CA ASN A 263 12.34 -2.14 33.96
C ASN A 263 12.87 -1.41 32.72
N TYR A 264 11.98 -0.98 31.84
CA TYR A 264 12.29 -0.02 30.78
C TYR A 264 11.60 1.32 31.07
N ASN A 265 12.39 2.38 31.18
CA ASN A 265 11.93 3.78 31.24
C ASN A 265 11.92 4.40 29.83
#